data_093ffedce69645f0fe0d8feb59933fbc
#
_entry.id   093ffedce69645f0fe0d8feb59933fbc
#
_cell.length_a   1.000
_cell.length_b   1.000
_cell.length_c   1.000
_cell.angle_alpha   90.00
_cell.angle_beta   90.00
_cell.angle_gamma   90.00
#
_symmetry.space_group_name_H-M   'P 1'
#
loop_
_entity.id
_entity.type
_entity.pdbx_description
1 polymer ?
#
loop_
_entity_poly.entity_id
_entity_poly.type
_entity_poly.pdbx_seq_one_letter_code
_entity_poly.pdbx_strand_id
1 'polypeptide(L)'
;MTTTMAGAGAPVLFKAACPDCRGRFELGSDAFRLAIGASRRTTFYSFTCPDCRRAVRRPAGERIVELLTGGGVRTLRLHTG
;
A
#
# COMPACT_ATOMS: atom_id res chain seq x y z
N MET A 1 11.94 26.89 14.63
CA MET A 1 11.77 26.39 14.66
C MET A 1 11.32 25.44 14.38
N THR A 2 11.15 24.77 14.28
CA THR A 2 10.54 23.96 14.23
C THR A 2 10.30 23.38 13.16
N THR A 3 10.17 23.59 12.49
CA THR A 3 9.91 23.25 11.44
C THR A 3 10.44 22.13 10.99
N THR A 4 11.36 21.83 11.31
CA THR A 4 11.91 20.76 10.91
C THR A 4 11.06 19.70 10.88
N MET A 5 10.24 19.64 11.60
CA MET A 5 9.43 18.69 11.66
C MET A 5 8.77 18.48 10.49
N ALA A 6 8.56 19.37 9.82
CA ALA A 6 7.86 19.28 8.67
C ALA A 6 8.38 18.20 7.81
N GLY A 7 9.60 18.14 7.62
CA GLY A 7 10.12 17.12 6.75
C GLY A 7 9.85 15.75 7.29
N ALA A 8 10.01 15.60 8.55
CA ALA A 8 9.85 14.32 9.14
C ALA A 8 8.41 13.90 9.14
N GLY A 9 7.52 14.84 9.18
CA GLY A 9 6.13 14.50 9.24
C GLY A 9 5.46 14.36 7.91
N ALA A 10 6.14 14.64 6.83
CA ALA A 10 5.50 14.58 5.54
C ALA A 10 5.04 13.17 5.22
N PRO A 11 3.77 12.96 4.97
CA PRO A 11 3.28 11.62 4.67
C PRO A 11 3.69 11.19 3.28
N VAL A 12 3.91 9.91 3.10
CA VAL A 12 4.16 9.34 1.80
C VAL A 12 2.81 8.96 1.22
N LEU A 13 2.55 9.41 0.00
CA LEU A 13 1.32 9.07 -0.68
C LEU A 13 1.63 8.15 -1.85
N PHE A 14 0.79 7.16 -2.02
CA PHE A 14 0.94 6.20 -3.09
C PHE A 14 -0.21 6.39 -4.09
N LYS A 15 0.11 6.29 -5.35
CA LYS A 15 -0.91 6.37 -6.37
C LYS A 15 -1.59 5.03 -6.52
N ALA A 16 -2.89 5.02 -6.47
CA ALA A 16 -3.67 3.79 -6.57
C ALA A 16 -4.80 3.97 -7.56
N ALA A 17 -5.16 2.92 -8.25
CA ALA A 17 -6.25 2.94 -9.20
C ALA A 17 -7.18 1.79 -8.90
N CYS A 18 -8.47 2.06 -8.94
CA CYS A 18 -9.47 1.04 -8.74
C CYS A 18 -9.90 0.48 -10.09
N PRO A 19 -9.78 -0.81 -10.31
CA PRO A 19 -10.18 -1.39 -11.59
C PRO A 19 -11.70 -1.40 -11.81
N ASP A 20 -12.46 -1.28 -10.73
CA ASP A 20 -13.91 -1.31 -10.85
C ASP A 20 -14.50 0.05 -11.23
N CYS A 21 -14.12 1.09 -10.55
CA CYS A 21 -14.65 2.42 -10.84
C CYS A 21 -13.69 3.26 -11.67
N ARG A 22 -12.49 2.73 -11.91
CA ARG A 22 -11.44 3.41 -12.68
C ARG A 22 -11.00 4.74 -12.10
N GLY A 23 -11.27 4.96 -10.83
CA GLY A 23 -10.80 6.17 -10.17
C GLY A 23 -9.31 6.07 -9.87
N ARG A 24 -8.66 7.21 -9.76
CA ARG A 24 -7.25 7.29 -9.37
C ARG A 24 -7.17 8.10 -8.11
N PHE A 25 -6.38 7.62 -7.17
CA PHE A 25 -6.32 8.23 -5.88
C PHE A 25 -4.90 8.29 -5.36
N GLU A 26 -4.63 9.19 -4.44
CA GLU A 26 -3.39 9.20 -3.70
C GLU A 26 -3.74 8.87 -2.27
N LEU A 27 -3.23 7.77 -1.76
CA LEU A 27 -3.58 7.27 -0.45
C LEU A 27 -2.34 7.14 0.42
N GLY A 28 -2.50 7.38 1.69
CA GLY A 28 -1.39 7.25 2.63
C GLY A 28 -1.08 5.81 2.96
N SER A 29 0.03 5.59 3.63
CA SER A 29 0.49 4.25 3.94
C SER A 29 -0.50 3.46 4.78
N ASP A 30 -1.26 4.13 5.65
CA ASP A 30 -2.20 3.46 6.51
C ASP A 30 -3.44 2.96 5.77
N ALA A 31 -3.63 3.38 4.52
CA ALA A 31 -4.73 2.89 3.70
C ALA A 31 -4.40 1.57 3.02
N PHE A 32 -3.15 1.15 3.05
CA PHE A 32 -2.72 -0.06 2.38
C PHE A 32 -2.33 -1.14 3.37
N ARG A 33 -2.42 -2.37 2.91
CA ARG A 33 -1.91 -3.53 3.63
C ARG A 33 -1.14 -4.39 2.65
N LEU A 34 0.02 -4.84 3.07
CA LEU A 34 0.86 -5.68 2.23
C LEU A 34 0.90 -7.06 2.85
N ALA A 35 0.59 -8.06 2.06
CA ALA A 35 0.66 -9.44 2.51
C ALA A 35 1.76 -10.15 1.73
N ILE A 36 2.78 -10.60 2.42
CA ILE A 36 3.90 -11.29 1.81
C ILE A 36 3.73 -12.77 1.99
N GLY A 37 3.54 -13.48 0.90
CA GLY A 37 3.40 -14.92 0.91
C GLY A 37 4.72 -15.62 0.67
N ALA A 38 4.66 -16.90 0.47
CA ALA A 38 5.86 -17.72 0.26
C ALA A 38 6.53 -17.44 -1.08
N SER A 39 5.80 -16.87 -2.02
CA SER A 39 6.34 -16.58 -3.34
C SER A 39 5.76 -15.28 -3.86
N ARG A 40 6.28 -14.81 -4.99
CA ARG A 40 5.74 -13.62 -5.61
C ARG A 40 4.29 -13.76 -5.96
N ARG A 41 3.84 -14.95 -6.30
CA ARG A 41 2.47 -15.17 -6.71
C ARG A 41 1.50 -14.99 -5.56
N THR A 42 1.97 -15.19 -4.34
CA THR A 42 1.12 -15.07 -3.18
C THR A 42 1.36 -13.77 -2.42
N THR A 43 2.17 -12.87 -2.99
CA THR A 43 2.44 -11.57 -2.38
C THR A 43 1.55 -10.52 -3.07
N PHE A 44 0.78 -9.80 -2.27
CA PHE A 44 -0.12 -8.80 -2.82
C PHE A 44 -0.30 -7.65 -1.84
N TYR A 45 -0.78 -6.55 -2.35
CA TYR A 45 -1.20 -5.45 -1.49
C TYR A 45 -2.69 -5.22 -1.69
N SER A 46 -3.32 -4.63 -0.71
CA SER A 46 -4.74 -4.34 -0.80
C SER A 46 -5.05 -2.98 -0.21
N PHE A 47 -6.12 -2.41 -0.66
CA PHE A 47 -6.63 -1.17 -0.13
C PHE A 47 -8.13 -1.11 -0.40
N THR A 48 -8.83 -0.23 0.29
CA THR A 48 -10.25 -0.03 0.03
C THR A 48 -10.42 1.21 -0.82
N CYS A 49 -11.10 1.08 -1.94
CA CYS A 49 -11.33 2.21 -2.81
C CYS A 49 -12.17 3.26 -2.08
N PRO A 50 -11.72 4.50 -2.00
CA PRO A 50 -12.49 5.53 -1.29
C PRO A 50 -13.75 5.95 -2.02
N ASP A 51 -13.85 5.61 -3.29
CA ASP A 51 -14.99 6.02 -4.10
C ASP A 51 -16.09 4.96 -4.10
N CYS A 52 -15.77 3.75 -4.49
CA CYS A 52 -16.77 2.69 -4.55
C CYS A 52 -16.74 1.77 -3.34
N ARG A 53 -15.78 1.95 -2.47
CA ARG A 53 -15.65 1.19 -1.22
C ARG A 53 -15.40 -0.28 -1.37
N ARG A 54 -14.98 -0.71 -2.53
CA ARG A 54 -14.65 -2.10 -2.73
C ARG A 54 -13.22 -2.37 -2.30
N ALA A 55 -12.96 -3.56 -1.83
CA ALA A 55 -11.61 -3.98 -1.49
C ALA A 55 -10.88 -4.31 -2.79
N VAL A 56 -9.74 -3.69 -3.00
CA VAL A 56 -8.94 -3.92 -4.19
C VAL A 56 -7.70 -4.68 -3.77
N ARG A 57 -7.38 -5.75 -4.49
CA ARG A 57 -6.20 -6.56 -4.21
C ARG A 57 -5.39 -6.66 -5.50
N ARG A 58 -4.11 -6.36 -5.42
CA ARG A 58 -3.23 -6.36 -6.57
C ARG A 58 -1.95 -7.09 -6.27
N PRO A 59 -1.36 -7.77 -7.24
CA PRO A 59 -0.10 -8.44 -7.01
C PRO A 59 1.01 -7.42 -6.72
N ALA A 60 1.92 -7.78 -5.84
CA ALA A 60 3.00 -6.90 -5.47
C ALA A 60 4.33 -7.57 -5.81
N GLY A 61 5.01 -7.06 -6.81
CA GLY A 61 6.35 -7.51 -7.13
C GLY A 61 7.37 -6.91 -6.19
N GLU A 62 8.62 -7.25 -6.37
CA GLU A 62 9.67 -6.81 -5.46
C GLU A 62 9.74 -5.30 -5.33
N ARG A 63 9.62 -4.57 -6.42
CA ARG A 63 9.68 -3.12 -6.36
C ARG A 63 8.53 -2.54 -5.59
N ILE A 64 7.36 -3.11 -5.77
CA ILE A 64 6.18 -2.64 -5.06
C ILE A 64 6.34 -2.94 -3.56
N VAL A 65 6.86 -4.10 -3.22
CA VAL A 65 7.09 -4.45 -1.83
C VAL A 65 8.07 -3.46 -1.19
N GLU A 66 9.15 -3.15 -1.86
CA GLU A 66 10.12 -2.20 -1.33
C GLU A 66 9.52 -0.82 -1.18
N LEU A 67 8.75 -0.40 -2.16
CA LEU A 67 8.15 0.92 -2.12
C LEU A 67 7.16 1.03 -0.97
N LEU A 68 6.34 0.03 -0.78
CA LEU A 68 5.33 0.05 0.26
C LEU A 68 5.94 -0.08 1.64
N THR A 69 6.90 -0.98 1.82
CA THR A 69 7.53 -1.13 3.12
C THR A 69 8.36 0.09 3.47
N GLY A 70 9.03 0.67 2.49
CA GLY A 70 9.78 1.90 2.71
C GLY A 70 8.89 3.07 3.06
N GLY A 71 7.65 3.05 2.64
CA GLY A 71 6.69 4.09 2.95
C GLY A 71 5.89 3.85 4.22
N GLY A 72 6.18 2.78 4.95
CA GLY A 72 5.51 2.52 6.22
C GLY A 72 4.21 1.75 6.14
N VAL A 73 3.96 1.06 5.04
CA VAL A 73 2.75 0.26 4.90
C VAL A 73 2.83 -0.95 5.82
N ARG A 74 1.73 -1.28 6.48
CA ARG A 74 1.67 -2.45 7.33
C ARG A 74 1.88 -3.69 6.54
N THR A 75 2.75 -4.54 7.01
CA THR A 75 3.11 -5.77 6.32
C THR A 75 2.72 -6.97 7.15
N LEU A 76 2.00 -7.88 6.52
CA LEU A 76 1.61 -9.14 7.14
C LEU A 76 2.32 -10.25 6.39
N ARG A 77 3.03 -11.10 7.12
CA ARG A 77 3.66 -12.25 6.50
C ARG A 77 2.77 -13.45 6.63
N LEU A 78 2.51 -14.08 5.50
CA LEU A 78 1.66 -15.26 5.46
C LEU A 78 2.53 -16.50 5.61
N HIS A 79 2.28 -17.25 6.65
CA HIS A 79 3.01 -18.50 6.84
C HIS A 79 2.15 -19.63 6.42
N THR A 80 2.75 -20.49 5.63
CA THR A 80 1.99 -21.63 5.22
C THR A 80 2.58 -22.82 5.86
N GLY A 81 2.51 -23.02 6.84
CA GLY A 81 3.10 -24.15 7.34
C GLY A 81 3.68 -24.41 8.38
#